data_4fcdc69f829c3d394cdf31e9f50ee9b3
#
_entry.id   4fcdc69f829c3d394cdf31e9f50ee9b3
#
_cell.length_a   1.000
_cell.length_b   1.000
_cell.length_c   1.000
_cell.angle_alpha   90.00
_cell.angle_beta   90.00
_cell.angle_gamma   90.00
#
_symmetry.space_group_name_H-M   'P 1'
#
loop_
_entity.id
_entity.type
_entity.pdbx_description
1 polymer ?
#
loop_
_entity_poly.entity_id
_entity_poly.type
_entity_poly.pdbx_seq_one_letter_code
_entity_poly.pdbx_strand_id
1 'polypeptide(L)'
;MVQLQTTGKTIQLITQIVPFSEGDLMGLKRGDSISHINNEPIDHSNLKSLLSKSLLLPAMHLTRNDGKIFHLPSSYISQPVLYTAKLISSSPTVGYMFLSQFDFSGAYSLLEAVQNFKSQQVQELIVDLRYNPGGQVAFASFCALLLADIKENDIFAKYQGNKNIKNREDSFAAALQGQPDGYSFSAKDVLKQGLHLKRIYMLTGPNTASASEMLINGLHPYVQVVQVGDKTYGKDMASTTLSTPEEIHGTERAWHLIPMIYKIYNKMGQGDYSNGITPSIKIDEFAFLPLPPIGDTRDPLIREVLRTISDKNTRVKGTVNTTEKTNILSPKYRGSTYQVIPIEVSKEDKTEK
;
A
#
# COMPACT_ATOMS: atom_id res chain seq x y z
N MET A 1 -5.05 1.08 -12.49
CA MET A 1 -5.78 2.20 -13.19
C MET A 1 -6.79 2.82 -12.26
N VAL A 2 -7.02 4.11 -12.43
CA VAL A 2 -8.09 4.86 -11.75
C VAL A 2 -8.97 5.54 -12.80
N GLN A 3 -10.26 5.64 -12.50
CA GLN A 3 -11.21 6.37 -13.33
C GLN A 3 -11.49 7.72 -12.69
N LEU A 4 -11.27 8.81 -13.44
CA LEU A 4 -11.57 10.17 -13.02
C LEU A 4 -12.77 10.69 -13.82
N GLN A 5 -13.71 11.33 -13.13
CA GLN A 5 -14.76 12.11 -13.77
C GLN A 5 -14.42 13.59 -13.65
N THR A 6 -14.20 14.22 -14.79
CA THR A 6 -14.08 15.67 -14.91
C THR A 6 -15.34 16.21 -15.58
N THR A 7 -15.50 17.53 -15.65
CA THR A 7 -16.66 18.17 -16.28
C THR A 7 -16.87 17.66 -17.70
N GLY A 8 -17.80 16.70 -17.86
CA GLY A 8 -18.22 16.15 -19.17
C GLY A 8 -17.32 15.07 -19.78
N LYS A 9 -16.27 14.61 -19.10
CA LYS A 9 -15.39 13.54 -19.60
C LYS A 9 -15.02 12.55 -18.52
N THR A 10 -14.96 11.27 -18.88
CA THR A 10 -14.39 10.20 -18.07
C THR A 10 -12.99 9.90 -18.58
N ILE A 11 -12.00 9.96 -17.70
CA ILE A 11 -10.59 9.69 -18.02
C ILE A 11 -10.13 8.45 -17.25
N GLN A 12 -9.49 7.53 -17.96
CA GLN A 12 -8.89 6.33 -17.36
C GLN A 12 -7.38 6.50 -17.30
N LEU A 13 -6.82 6.62 -16.10
CA LEU A 13 -5.38 6.84 -15.91
C LEU A 13 -4.68 5.60 -15.37
N ILE A 14 -3.50 5.34 -15.90
CA ILE A 14 -2.54 4.43 -15.29
C ILE A 14 -1.92 5.12 -14.07
N THR A 15 -2.11 4.55 -12.90
CA THR A 15 -1.57 5.12 -11.64
C THR A 15 -0.23 4.52 -11.25
N GLN A 16 0.03 3.28 -11.67
CA GLN A 16 1.27 2.57 -11.36
C GLN A 16 1.54 1.53 -12.43
N ILE A 17 2.81 1.32 -12.75
CA ILE A 17 3.31 0.24 -13.61
C ILE A 17 4.30 -0.57 -12.79
N VAL A 18 4.16 -1.89 -12.79
CA VAL A 18 5.13 -2.75 -12.11
C VAL A 18 6.44 -2.74 -12.90
N PRO A 19 7.58 -2.45 -12.29
CA PRO A 19 8.87 -2.45 -12.98
C PRO A 19 9.14 -3.78 -13.66
N PHE A 20 9.72 -3.72 -14.85
CA PHE A 20 10.04 -4.88 -15.70
C PHE A 20 8.82 -5.70 -16.17
N SER A 21 7.58 -5.20 -15.95
CA SER A 21 6.39 -5.79 -16.56
C SER A 21 6.35 -5.53 -18.07
N GLU A 22 5.53 -6.30 -18.79
CA GLU A 22 5.29 -6.06 -20.22
C GLU A 22 4.85 -4.61 -20.49
N GLY A 23 4.02 -4.05 -19.59
CA GLY A 23 3.61 -2.65 -19.69
C GLY A 23 4.79 -1.67 -19.58
N ASP A 24 5.72 -1.92 -18.66
CA ASP A 24 6.91 -1.11 -18.47
C ASP A 24 7.86 -1.25 -19.68
N LEU A 25 8.13 -2.49 -20.11
CA LEU A 25 9.00 -2.78 -21.26
C LEU A 25 8.46 -2.16 -22.55
N MET A 26 7.14 -2.09 -22.72
CA MET A 26 6.51 -1.42 -23.86
C MET A 26 6.43 0.10 -23.74
N GLY A 27 6.86 0.63 -22.59
CA GLY A 27 6.89 2.07 -22.33
C GLY A 27 5.54 2.67 -21.95
N LEU A 28 4.61 1.87 -21.41
CA LEU A 28 3.43 2.37 -20.72
C LEU A 28 3.87 3.08 -19.44
N LYS A 29 3.29 4.23 -19.14
CA LYS A 29 3.74 5.08 -18.03
C LYS A 29 2.59 5.46 -17.09
N ARG A 30 2.96 5.76 -15.84
CA ARG A 30 2.06 6.47 -14.93
C ARG A 30 1.60 7.78 -15.58
N GLY A 31 0.31 8.05 -15.50
CA GLY A 31 -0.32 9.21 -16.12
C GLY A 31 -0.81 8.98 -17.56
N ASP A 32 -0.47 7.84 -18.19
CA ASP A 32 -1.05 7.50 -19.49
C ASP A 32 -2.57 7.35 -19.37
N SER A 33 -3.28 7.97 -20.30
CA SER A 33 -4.74 7.94 -20.39
C SER A 33 -5.18 6.90 -21.42
N ILE A 34 -5.97 5.93 -20.99
CA ILE A 34 -6.41 4.78 -21.78
C ILE A 34 -7.84 4.98 -22.27
N SER A 35 -8.07 4.80 -23.56
CA SER A 35 -9.38 4.94 -24.20
C SER A 35 -10.09 3.62 -24.45
N HIS A 36 -9.35 2.52 -24.75
CA HIS A 36 -9.92 1.21 -25.05
C HIS A 36 -9.17 0.08 -24.36
N ILE A 37 -9.89 -0.98 -24.06
CA ILE A 37 -9.37 -2.29 -23.66
C ILE A 37 -9.90 -3.32 -24.66
N ASN A 38 -8.99 -4.06 -25.33
CA ASN A 38 -9.32 -5.07 -26.34
C ASN A 38 -10.26 -4.53 -27.44
N ASN A 39 -10.00 -3.32 -27.94
CA ASN A 39 -10.79 -2.57 -28.91
C ASN A 39 -12.18 -2.12 -28.43
N GLU A 40 -12.58 -2.42 -27.19
CA GLU A 40 -13.80 -1.91 -26.59
C GLU A 40 -13.55 -0.55 -25.93
N PRO A 41 -14.31 0.50 -26.23
CA PRO A 41 -14.16 1.80 -25.60
C PRO A 41 -14.51 1.74 -24.11
N ILE A 42 -13.75 2.45 -23.30
CA ILE A 42 -13.98 2.50 -21.85
C ILE A 42 -14.93 3.64 -21.55
N ASP A 43 -16.01 3.33 -20.82
CA ASP A 43 -16.96 4.31 -20.30
C ASP A 43 -16.97 4.35 -18.76
N HIS A 44 -17.92 5.10 -18.19
CA HIS A 44 -18.06 5.28 -16.74
C HIS A 44 -18.48 4.01 -15.97
N SER A 45 -18.98 2.97 -16.67
CA SER A 45 -19.59 1.78 -16.05
C SER A 45 -18.85 0.48 -16.34
N ASN A 46 -18.11 0.39 -17.45
CA ASN A 46 -17.63 -0.88 -17.98
C ASN A 46 -16.17 -1.26 -17.63
N LEU A 47 -15.35 -0.34 -17.08
CA LEU A 47 -13.94 -0.57 -16.81
C LEU A 47 -13.67 -1.86 -16.02
N LYS A 48 -14.41 -2.09 -14.94
CA LYS A 48 -14.23 -3.30 -14.11
C LYS A 48 -14.55 -4.57 -14.89
N SER A 49 -15.60 -4.55 -15.67
CA SER A 49 -16.01 -5.70 -16.52
C SER A 49 -14.96 -5.98 -17.59
N LEU A 50 -14.47 -4.94 -18.28
CA LEU A 50 -13.44 -5.08 -19.32
C LEU A 50 -12.13 -5.65 -18.74
N LEU A 51 -11.68 -5.14 -17.59
CA LEU A 51 -10.51 -5.68 -16.91
C LEU A 51 -10.71 -7.15 -16.49
N SER A 52 -11.85 -7.49 -15.90
CA SER A 52 -12.14 -8.87 -15.48
C SER A 52 -12.17 -9.85 -16.64
N LYS A 53 -12.78 -9.47 -17.77
CA LYS A 53 -12.77 -10.28 -18.99
C LYS A 53 -11.37 -10.45 -19.56
N SER A 54 -10.56 -9.39 -19.53
CA SER A 54 -9.19 -9.40 -20.06
C SER A 54 -8.25 -10.32 -19.28
N LEU A 55 -8.48 -10.52 -17.98
CA LEU A 55 -7.69 -11.46 -17.15
C LEU A 55 -7.85 -12.93 -17.59
N LEU A 56 -8.89 -13.26 -18.34
CA LEU A 56 -9.14 -14.60 -18.86
C LEU A 56 -8.52 -14.82 -20.25
N LEU A 57 -7.90 -13.79 -20.82
CA LEU A 57 -7.31 -13.83 -22.16
C LEU A 57 -5.78 -14.02 -22.08
N PRO A 58 -5.16 -14.62 -23.12
CA PRO A 58 -3.71 -14.76 -23.17
C PRO A 58 -2.97 -13.42 -23.30
N ALA A 59 -3.66 -12.38 -23.72
CA ALA A 59 -3.13 -11.02 -23.81
C ALA A 59 -4.26 -9.98 -23.66
N MET A 60 -3.88 -8.77 -23.23
CA MET A 60 -4.73 -7.60 -23.18
C MET A 60 -4.17 -6.50 -24.06
N HIS A 61 -4.99 -5.86 -24.85
CA HIS A 61 -4.64 -4.69 -25.64
C HIS A 61 -5.14 -3.43 -24.95
N LEU A 62 -4.24 -2.48 -24.67
CA LEU A 62 -4.61 -1.16 -24.18
C LEU A 62 -4.37 -0.13 -25.28
N THR A 63 -5.39 0.66 -25.62
CA THR A 63 -5.21 1.80 -26.52
C THR A 63 -5.15 3.09 -25.72
N ARG A 64 -4.04 3.81 -25.83
CA ARG A 64 -3.87 5.14 -25.25
C ARG A 64 -4.65 6.19 -26.05
N ASN A 65 -4.98 7.33 -25.44
CA ASN A 65 -5.77 8.38 -26.08
C ASN A 65 -5.16 8.98 -27.36
N ASP A 66 -3.85 8.82 -27.57
CA ASP A 66 -3.16 9.22 -28.79
C ASP A 66 -3.18 8.14 -29.90
N GLY A 67 -3.89 7.04 -29.68
CA GLY A 67 -4.02 5.91 -30.61
C GLY A 67 -2.93 4.86 -30.49
N LYS A 68 -1.89 5.05 -29.65
CA LYS A 68 -0.87 4.02 -29.43
C LYS A 68 -1.45 2.79 -28.76
N ILE A 69 -1.20 1.61 -29.32
CA ILE A 69 -1.66 0.32 -28.81
C ILE A 69 -0.51 -0.39 -28.09
N PHE A 70 -0.81 -0.90 -26.89
CA PHE A 70 0.09 -1.74 -26.10
C PHE A 70 -0.48 -3.16 -26.08
N HIS A 71 0.29 -4.12 -26.54
CA HIS A 71 -0.06 -5.54 -26.51
C HIS A 71 0.57 -6.17 -25.25
N LEU A 72 -0.22 -6.47 -24.25
CA LEU A 72 0.22 -6.96 -22.94
C LEU A 72 -0.07 -8.46 -22.84
N PRO A 73 0.88 -9.35 -23.13
CA PRO A 73 0.72 -10.77 -22.92
C PRO A 73 0.54 -11.07 -21.43
N SER A 74 -0.21 -12.12 -21.14
CA SER A 74 -0.39 -12.60 -19.77
C SER A 74 0.94 -13.15 -19.26
N SER A 75 1.42 -12.63 -18.14
CA SER A 75 2.68 -13.05 -17.51
C SER A 75 2.57 -13.00 -16.00
N TYR A 76 3.33 -13.87 -15.33
CA TYR A 76 3.49 -13.77 -13.87
C TYR A 76 4.54 -12.73 -13.57
N ILE A 77 4.17 -11.72 -12.81
CA ILE A 77 5.10 -10.72 -12.30
C ILE A 77 4.88 -10.50 -10.81
N SER A 78 5.96 -10.48 -10.07
CA SER A 78 5.93 -10.12 -8.66
C SER A 78 6.10 -8.61 -8.53
N GLN A 79 5.12 -7.94 -7.92
CA GLN A 79 5.25 -6.53 -7.59
C GLN A 79 6.24 -6.37 -6.44
N PRO A 80 7.32 -5.56 -6.60
CA PRO A 80 8.26 -5.34 -5.53
C PRO A 80 7.59 -4.63 -4.34
N VAL A 81 7.84 -5.10 -3.13
CA VAL A 81 7.33 -4.49 -1.89
C VAL A 81 7.86 -3.07 -1.74
N LEU A 82 9.18 -2.92 -1.83
CA LEU A 82 9.83 -1.63 -1.97
C LEU A 82 9.95 -1.31 -3.46
N TYR A 83 9.02 -0.50 -3.97
CA TYR A 83 9.00 -0.12 -5.37
C TYR A 83 10.17 0.79 -5.75
N THR A 84 10.49 1.75 -4.88
CA THR A 84 11.64 2.65 -5.02
C THR A 84 12.01 3.27 -3.67
N ALA A 85 13.30 3.54 -3.50
CA ALA A 85 13.83 4.35 -2.40
C ALA A 85 14.95 5.24 -2.93
N LYS A 86 14.90 6.55 -2.64
CA LYS A 86 15.87 7.52 -3.14
C LYS A 86 15.88 8.82 -2.34
N LEU A 87 16.94 9.60 -2.44
CA LEU A 87 16.92 10.99 -2.01
C LEU A 87 16.16 11.85 -3.01
N ILE A 88 15.40 12.82 -2.51
CA ILE A 88 14.65 13.81 -3.30
C ILE A 88 14.98 15.25 -2.95
N SER A 89 15.74 15.48 -1.88
CA SER A 89 16.30 16.77 -1.49
C SER A 89 17.60 16.55 -0.70
N SER A 90 18.54 17.48 -0.82
CA SER A 90 19.82 17.45 -0.13
C SER A 90 19.94 18.48 1.00
N SER A 91 19.01 19.44 1.09
CA SER A 91 19.02 20.49 2.12
C SER A 91 17.59 20.94 2.49
N PRO A 92 16.99 20.39 3.56
CA PRO A 92 17.47 19.24 4.34
C PRO A 92 17.51 17.95 3.51
N THR A 93 18.23 16.94 4.01
CA THR A 93 18.29 15.64 3.34
C THR A 93 16.96 14.91 3.52
N VAL A 94 16.21 14.76 2.44
CA VAL A 94 14.88 14.10 2.42
C VAL A 94 14.95 12.79 1.67
N GLY A 95 14.70 11.70 2.37
CA GLY A 95 14.47 10.38 1.78
C GLY A 95 13.01 10.22 1.31
N TYR A 96 12.83 9.46 0.25
CA TYR A 96 11.53 9.02 -0.25
C TYR A 96 11.56 7.53 -0.47
N MET A 97 10.52 6.83 0.00
CA MET A 97 10.29 5.43 -0.33
C MET A 97 8.83 5.19 -0.67
N PHE A 98 8.57 4.32 -1.65
CA PHE A 98 7.25 3.84 -2.00
C PHE A 98 7.14 2.36 -1.63
N LEU A 99 6.23 2.05 -0.71
CA LEU A 99 5.89 0.70 -0.30
C LEU A 99 4.58 0.29 -0.97
N SER A 100 4.62 -0.74 -1.81
CA SER A 100 3.45 -1.21 -2.57
C SER A 100 2.50 -2.06 -1.74
N GLN A 101 3.04 -2.78 -0.76
CA GLN A 101 2.34 -3.67 0.17
C GLN A 101 3.21 -3.94 1.40
N PHE A 102 2.65 -4.61 2.41
CA PHE A 102 3.38 -5.06 3.59
C PHE A 102 3.60 -6.58 3.50
N ASP A 103 4.80 -6.98 3.06
CA ASP A 103 5.18 -8.38 2.89
C ASP A 103 6.67 -8.57 3.19
N PHE A 104 7.02 -9.66 3.89
CA PHE A 104 8.41 -9.94 4.27
C PHE A 104 9.34 -10.24 3.10
N SER A 105 8.84 -10.54 1.91
CA SER A 105 9.68 -10.62 0.71
C SER A 105 10.45 -9.31 0.42
N GLY A 106 9.97 -8.18 0.96
CA GLY A 106 10.64 -6.88 0.87
C GLY A 106 11.58 -6.55 2.03
N ALA A 107 11.77 -7.44 3.03
CA ALA A 107 12.50 -7.09 4.25
C ALA A 107 13.95 -6.68 4.00
N TYR A 108 14.67 -7.44 3.18
CA TYR A 108 16.07 -7.14 2.89
C TYR A 108 16.24 -5.89 2.04
N SER A 109 15.40 -5.67 1.04
CA SER A 109 15.44 -4.44 0.23
C SER A 109 15.11 -3.19 1.05
N LEU A 110 14.19 -3.32 2.03
CA LEU A 110 13.89 -2.22 2.95
C LEU A 110 15.05 -1.94 3.90
N LEU A 111 15.70 -2.98 4.44
CA LEU A 111 16.91 -2.83 5.26
C LEU A 111 18.02 -2.12 4.50
N GLU A 112 18.30 -2.52 3.28
CA GLU A 112 19.31 -1.89 2.42
C GLU A 112 18.98 -0.42 2.17
N ALA A 113 17.72 -0.11 1.85
CA ALA A 113 17.28 1.27 1.64
C ALA A 113 17.47 2.12 2.91
N VAL A 114 17.13 1.58 4.09
CA VAL A 114 17.30 2.26 5.37
C VAL A 114 18.77 2.48 5.69
N GLN A 115 19.65 1.50 5.44
CA GLN A 115 21.11 1.66 5.61
C GLN A 115 21.66 2.75 4.69
N ASN A 116 21.20 2.79 3.43
CA ASN A 116 21.55 3.84 2.47
C ASN A 116 21.10 5.22 2.97
N PHE A 117 19.88 5.35 3.47
CA PHE A 117 19.39 6.60 4.06
C PHE A 117 20.17 7.02 5.28
N LYS A 118 20.54 6.05 6.14
CA LYS A 118 21.37 6.31 7.33
C LYS A 118 22.75 6.81 6.96
N SER A 119 23.41 6.20 5.97
CA SER A 119 24.73 6.63 5.48
C SER A 119 24.69 8.03 4.87
N GLN A 120 23.57 8.41 4.28
CA GLN A 120 23.34 9.73 3.69
C GLN A 120 22.74 10.74 4.67
N GLN A 121 22.64 10.37 5.96
CA GLN A 121 22.16 11.24 7.04
C GLN A 121 20.78 11.85 6.75
N VAL A 122 19.83 11.02 6.28
CA VAL A 122 18.46 11.45 6.03
C VAL A 122 17.84 12.03 7.30
N GLN A 123 17.35 13.27 7.20
CA GLN A 123 16.76 14.02 8.31
C GLN A 123 15.23 13.94 8.32
N GLU A 124 14.63 13.83 7.14
CA GLU A 124 13.20 13.74 6.92
C GLU A 124 12.89 12.59 5.96
N LEU A 125 11.79 11.90 6.17
CA LEU A 125 11.41 10.75 5.35
C LEU A 125 9.96 10.88 4.88
N ILE A 126 9.76 10.62 3.60
CA ILE A 126 8.45 10.44 2.99
C ILE A 126 8.25 8.94 2.73
N VAL A 127 7.23 8.36 3.34
CA VAL A 127 6.77 7.00 3.08
C VAL A 127 5.48 7.08 2.28
N ASP A 128 5.53 6.65 1.03
CA ASP A 128 4.38 6.69 0.14
C ASP A 128 3.59 5.38 0.21
N LEU A 129 2.38 5.48 0.74
CA LEU A 129 1.44 4.39 0.94
C LEU A 129 0.15 4.56 0.12
N ARG A 130 0.12 5.48 -0.86
CA ARG A 130 -1.11 5.85 -1.60
C ARG A 130 -1.87 4.66 -2.19
N TYR A 131 -1.16 3.62 -2.62
CA TYR A 131 -1.75 2.44 -3.25
C TYR A 131 -1.50 1.16 -2.45
N ASN A 132 -1.05 1.27 -1.21
CA ASN A 132 -0.72 0.14 -0.36
C ASN A 132 -1.95 -0.38 0.39
N PRO A 133 -2.49 -1.57 0.04
CA PRO A 133 -3.70 -2.13 0.67
C PRO A 133 -3.43 -2.76 2.05
N GLY A 134 -2.19 -2.68 2.53
CA GLY A 134 -1.76 -3.35 3.75
C GLY A 134 -1.01 -4.65 3.49
N GLY A 135 -1.24 -5.64 4.31
CA GLY A 135 -0.59 -6.95 4.29
C GLY A 135 -0.28 -7.45 5.69
N GLN A 136 0.93 -7.96 5.89
CA GLN A 136 1.38 -8.57 7.15
C GLN A 136 1.59 -7.53 8.24
N VAL A 137 0.92 -7.70 9.38
CA VAL A 137 1.06 -6.83 10.55
C VAL A 137 2.50 -6.84 11.09
N ALA A 138 3.14 -8.02 11.07
CA ALA A 138 4.53 -8.15 11.48
C ALA A 138 5.48 -7.32 10.62
N PHE A 139 5.21 -7.20 9.30
CA PHE A 139 6.01 -6.34 8.43
C PHE A 139 5.73 -4.84 8.69
N ALA A 140 4.51 -4.46 9.07
CA ALA A 140 4.23 -3.08 9.50
C ALA A 140 5.00 -2.73 10.77
N SER A 141 5.11 -3.66 11.74
CA SER A 141 5.97 -3.50 12.91
C SER A 141 7.46 -3.40 12.54
N PHE A 142 7.92 -4.24 11.62
CA PHE A 142 9.29 -4.20 11.09
C PHE A 142 9.61 -2.83 10.47
N CYS A 143 8.69 -2.28 9.66
CA CYS A 143 8.82 -0.93 9.12
C CYS A 143 8.88 0.13 10.23
N ALA A 144 8.00 0.05 11.24
CA ALA A 144 7.99 0.99 12.37
C ALA A 144 9.32 1.01 13.10
N LEU A 145 9.87 -0.18 13.43
CA LEU A 145 11.14 -0.35 14.13
C LEU A 145 12.33 0.21 13.32
N LEU A 146 12.28 0.12 12.00
CA LEU A 146 13.32 0.67 11.12
C LEU A 146 13.25 2.19 10.95
N LEU A 147 12.06 2.78 11.03
CA LEU A 147 11.87 4.17 10.62
C LEU A 147 11.77 5.13 11.81
N ALA A 148 11.06 4.75 12.87
CA ALA A 148 10.62 5.65 13.91
C ALA A 148 11.49 5.60 15.18
N ASP A 149 11.50 6.70 15.95
CA ASP A 149 12.11 6.77 17.29
C ASP A 149 11.16 6.16 18.33
N ILE A 150 11.19 4.83 18.44
CA ILE A 150 10.35 4.02 19.33
C ILE A 150 11.19 2.98 20.06
N LYS A 151 10.57 2.29 21.03
CA LYS A 151 11.17 1.15 21.74
C LYS A 151 10.48 -0.15 21.33
N GLU A 152 11.20 -1.26 21.37
CA GLU A 152 10.67 -2.58 21.01
C GLU A 152 9.46 -3.00 21.83
N ASN A 153 9.40 -2.59 23.11
CA ASN A 153 8.32 -2.90 24.04
C ASN A 153 7.20 -1.83 24.05
N ASP A 154 7.28 -0.79 23.25
CA ASP A 154 6.19 0.16 23.08
C ASP A 154 4.98 -0.54 22.43
N ILE A 155 3.77 -0.19 22.86
CA ILE A 155 2.53 -0.81 22.36
C ILE A 155 2.26 -0.37 20.92
N PHE A 156 2.30 -1.34 20.00
CA PHE A 156 1.96 -1.11 18.60
C PHE A 156 0.44 -1.05 18.39
N ALA A 157 -0.28 -2.05 18.96
CA ALA A 157 -1.73 -2.14 18.80
C ALA A 157 -2.40 -2.75 20.02
N LYS A 158 -3.61 -2.26 20.31
CA LYS A 158 -4.57 -2.86 21.23
C LYS A 158 -5.70 -3.45 20.42
N TYR A 159 -6.03 -4.70 20.69
CA TYR A 159 -7.08 -5.45 20.02
C TYR A 159 -8.24 -5.63 20.98
N GLN A 160 -9.36 -5.00 20.68
CA GLN A 160 -10.58 -5.14 21.46
C GLN A 160 -11.44 -6.25 20.84
N GLY A 161 -11.57 -7.37 21.54
CA GLY A 161 -12.42 -8.48 21.15
C GLY A 161 -13.89 -8.22 21.47
N ASN A 162 -14.74 -9.15 21.09
CA ASN A 162 -16.14 -9.18 21.47
C ASN A 162 -16.29 -9.91 22.83
N LYS A 163 -17.56 -10.09 23.28
CA LYS A 163 -17.87 -10.75 24.57
C LYS A 163 -17.27 -12.17 24.74
N ASN A 164 -16.90 -12.82 23.64
CA ASN A 164 -16.38 -14.19 23.65
C ASN A 164 -14.85 -14.25 23.42
N ILE A 165 -14.22 -13.13 23.08
CA ILE A 165 -12.81 -13.05 22.72
C ILE A 165 -12.16 -11.98 23.59
N LYS A 166 -11.11 -12.39 24.33
CA LYS A 166 -10.39 -11.48 25.23
C LYS A 166 -9.65 -10.40 24.46
N ASN A 167 -9.55 -9.22 25.06
CA ASN A 167 -8.70 -8.15 24.59
C ASN A 167 -7.23 -8.59 24.61
N ARG A 168 -6.43 -8.05 23.69
CA ARG A 168 -5.00 -8.31 23.58
C ARG A 168 -4.26 -7.02 23.27
N GLU A 169 -3.03 -6.91 23.72
CA GLU A 169 -2.10 -5.83 23.34
C GLU A 169 -0.83 -6.44 22.79
N ASP A 170 -0.35 -5.91 21.68
CA ASP A 170 0.94 -6.31 21.11
C ASP A 170 1.89 -5.11 21.13
N SER A 171 3.10 -5.30 21.66
CA SER A 171 4.21 -4.38 21.44
C SER A 171 4.72 -4.51 19.99
N PHE A 172 5.61 -3.59 19.57
CA PHE A 172 6.27 -3.73 18.28
C PHE A 172 7.06 -5.05 18.20
N ALA A 173 7.75 -5.46 19.27
CA ALA A 173 8.45 -6.73 19.33
C ALA A 173 7.48 -7.93 19.23
N ALA A 174 6.36 -7.89 19.94
CA ALA A 174 5.37 -8.96 19.88
C ALA A 174 4.72 -9.08 18.50
N ALA A 175 4.39 -7.96 17.86
CA ALA A 175 3.84 -7.97 16.51
C ALA A 175 4.83 -8.51 15.48
N LEU A 176 6.14 -8.21 15.65
CA LEU A 176 7.19 -8.72 14.76
C LEU A 176 7.34 -10.24 14.83
N GLN A 177 7.02 -10.88 15.96
CA GLN A 177 7.07 -12.35 16.10
C GLN A 177 6.11 -13.07 15.14
N GLY A 178 5.11 -12.38 14.59
CA GLY A 178 4.24 -12.89 13.53
C GLY A 178 4.89 -12.95 12.14
N GLN A 179 6.22 -12.81 12.03
CA GLN A 179 6.96 -12.95 10.79
C GLN A 179 6.83 -14.40 10.26
N PRO A 180 6.79 -14.59 8.92
CA PRO A 180 6.66 -15.89 8.31
C PRO A 180 7.90 -16.79 8.55
N ASP A 181 7.75 -18.08 8.37
CA ASP A 181 8.85 -19.03 8.35
C ASP A 181 9.93 -18.61 7.33
N GLY A 182 11.20 -18.81 7.71
CA GLY A 182 12.35 -18.37 6.91
C GLY A 182 12.86 -16.96 7.25
N TYR A 183 12.14 -16.20 8.08
CA TYR A 183 12.59 -14.93 8.64
C TYR A 183 12.77 -15.05 10.16
N SER A 184 13.82 -14.41 10.70
CA SER A 184 14.18 -14.46 12.12
C SER A 184 14.72 -13.13 12.64
N PHE A 185 14.03 -12.03 12.28
CA PHE A 185 14.43 -10.70 12.73
C PHE A 185 14.10 -10.49 14.21
N SER A 186 15.08 -10.07 15.01
CA SER A 186 14.83 -9.63 16.38
C SER A 186 14.51 -8.11 16.37
N ALA A 187 13.54 -7.69 17.17
CA ALA A 187 13.16 -6.27 17.26
C ALA A 187 14.33 -5.38 17.68
N LYS A 188 15.18 -5.87 18.61
CA LYS A 188 16.37 -5.19 19.07
C LYS A 188 17.39 -4.94 17.96
N ASP A 189 17.61 -5.94 17.08
CA ASP A 189 18.60 -5.79 16.01
C ASP A 189 18.05 -4.97 14.84
N VAL A 190 16.74 -5.01 14.59
CA VAL A 190 16.07 -4.14 13.65
C VAL A 190 16.17 -2.67 14.08
N LEU A 191 15.87 -2.37 15.35
CA LEU A 191 16.00 -1.02 15.92
C LEU A 191 17.41 -0.45 15.76
N LYS A 192 18.47 -1.24 16.04
CA LYS A 192 19.86 -0.78 15.88
C LYS A 192 20.17 -0.28 14.46
N GLN A 193 19.50 -0.84 13.46
CA GLN A 193 19.67 -0.48 12.06
C GLN A 193 18.80 0.71 11.66
N GLY A 194 17.82 1.09 12.48
CA GLY A 194 16.82 2.10 12.20
C GLY A 194 17.34 3.54 12.05
N LEU A 195 16.48 4.38 11.51
CA LEU A 195 16.69 5.82 11.31
C LEU A 195 16.35 6.64 12.56
N HIS A 196 15.51 6.13 13.45
CA HIS A 196 15.05 6.79 14.68
C HIS A 196 14.47 8.19 14.44
N LEU A 197 13.61 8.31 13.44
CA LEU A 197 13.00 9.58 13.07
C LEU A 197 11.90 9.97 14.07
N LYS A 198 11.90 11.23 14.48
CA LYS A 198 10.86 11.84 15.34
C LYS A 198 9.67 12.34 14.55
N ARG A 199 9.80 12.47 13.23
CA ARG A 199 8.77 12.88 12.30
C ARG A 199 8.85 12.06 11.01
N ILE A 200 7.69 11.62 10.52
CA ILE A 200 7.57 10.86 9.28
C ILE A 200 6.38 11.43 8.49
N TYR A 201 6.59 11.70 7.22
CA TYR A 201 5.52 12.08 6.30
C TYR A 201 4.98 10.83 5.60
N MET A 202 3.67 10.63 5.66
CA MET A 202 3.02 9.49 5.02
C MET A 202 2.05 9.96 3.95
N LEU A 203 2.33 9.60 2.69
CA LEU A 203 1.41 9.90 1.60
C LEU A 203 0.33 8.83 1.56
N THR A 204 -0.93 9.26 1.61
CA THR A 204 -2.08 8.35 1.70
C THR A 204 -3.15 8.65 0.67
N GLY A 205 -3.97 7.66 0.41
CA GLY A 205 -5.14 7.76 -0.45
C GLY A 205 -6.18 6.70 -0.12
N PRO A 206 -7.29 6.62 -0.88
CA PRO A 206 -8.40 5.70 -0.60
C PRO A 206 -8.03 4.20 -0.66
N ASN A 207 -6.88 3.86 -1.23
CA ASN A 207 -6.37 2.48 -1.29
C ASN A 207 -5.38 2.17 -0.15
N THR A 208 -5.00 3.15 0.67
CA THR A 208 -4.20 2.93 1.88
C THR A 208 -5.06 2.24 2.92
N ALA A 209 -4.76 0.97 3.25
CA ALA A 209 -5.67 0.17 4.07
C ALA A 209 -4.94 -0.76 5.06
N SER A 210 -5.67 -1.22 6.11
CA SER A 210 -5.27 -2.34 6.98
C SER A 210 -3.90 -2.11 7.67
N ALA A 211 -2.88 -2.94 7.40
CA ALA A 211 -1.55 -2.81 8.01
C ALA A 211 -0.90 -1.43 7.76
N SER A 212 -1.20 -0.76 6.63
CA SER A 212 -0.81 0.63 6.40
C SER A 212 -1.45 1.59 7.39
N GLU A 213 -2.74 1.42 7.67
CA GLU A 213 -3.47 2.23 8.64
C GLU A 213 -3.02 1.92 10.08
N MET A 214 -2.69 0.63 10.35
CA MET A 214 -2.08 0.24 11.63
C MET A 214 -0.72 0.91 11.85
N LEU A 215 0.13 0.98 10.82
CA LEU A 215 1.41 1.69 10.90
C LEU A 215 1.21 3.16 11.22
N ILE A 216 0.30 3.84 10.51
CA ILE A 216 -0.03 5.25 10.74
C ILE A 216 -0.53 5.46 12.17
N ASN A 217 -1.58 4.72 12.56
CA ASN A 217 -2.22 4.87 13.87
C ASN A 217 -1.31 4.44 15.02
N GLY A 218 -0.56 3.34 14.85
CA GLY A 218 0.34 2.80 15.88
C GLY A 218 1.55 3.69 16.17
N LEU A 219 2.01 4.48 15.19
CA LEU A 219 3.12 5.42 15.36
C LEU A 219 2.69 6.78 15.96
N HIS A 220 1.44 7.19 15.80
CA HIS A 220 0.94 8.48 16.30
C HIS A 220 1.26 8.78 17.78
N PRO A 221 1.24 7.80 18.72
CA PRO A 221 1.56 8.07 20.13
C PRO A 221 3.03 8.39 20.40
N TYR A 222 3.93 8.13 19.46
CA TYR A 222 5.37 8.12 19.68
C TYR A 222 6.12 9.15 18.86
N VAL A 223 5.73 9.32 17.59
CA VAL A 223 6.38 10.23 16.65
C VAL A 223 5.35 11.11 15.95
N GLN A 224 5.81 12.23 15.41
CA GLN A 224 4.96 13.09 14.59
C GLN A 224 4.71 12.43 13.22
N VAL A 225 3.56 11.83 13.04
CA VAL A 225 3.10 11.35 11.74
C VAL A 225 2.34 12.47 11.04
N VAL A 226 2.87 12.96 9.91
CA VAL A 226 2.24 13.97 9.07
C VAL A 226 1.65 13.27 7.84
N GLN A 227 0.35 13.02 7.87
CA GLN A 227 -0.36 12.37 6.77
C GLN A 227 -0.73 13.41 5.73
N VAL A 228 -0.37 13.16 4.45
CA VAL A 228 -0.61 14.07 3.32
C VAL A 228 -1.31 13.30 2.19
N GLY A 229 -2.32 13.90 1.60
CA GLY A 229 -3.07 13.29 0.49
C GLY A 229 -4.56 13.19 0.78
N ASP A 230 -5.14 12.02 0.61
CA ASP A 230 -6.55 11.78 0.89
C ASP A 230 -6.74 10.78 2.03
N LYS A 231 -7.98 10.68 2.49
CA LYS A 231 -8.43 9.78 3.53
C LYS A 231 -8.14 8.33 3.14
N THR A 232 -7.71 7.54 4.13
CA THR A 232 -7.45 6.12 3.96
C THR A 232 -8.75 5.30 3.81
N TYR A 233 -8.62 4.01 3.59
CA TYR A 233 -9.73 3.10 3.32
C TYR A 233 -10.69 2.93 4.51
N GLY A 234 -10.14 2.74 5.71
CA GLY A 234 -10.93 2.54 6.93
C GLY A 234 -11.08 1.08 7.37
N LYS A 235 -10.06 0.26 7.21
CA LYS A 235 -10.04 -1.11 7.74
C LYS A 235 -9.45 -1.12 9.15
N ASP A 236 -10.28 -0.81 10.15
CA ASP A 236 -9.93 -0.71 11.57
C ASP A 236 -10.17 -2.00 12.37
N MET A 237 -10.27 -3.13 11.66
CA MET A 237 -10.53 -4.44 12.25
C MET A 237 -9.45 -5.46 11.86
N ALA A 238 -9.15 -6.37 12.78
CA ALA A 238 -8.29 -7.52 12.54
C ALA A 238 -9.08 -8.82 12.50
N SER A 239 -8.63 -9.72 11.63
CA SER A 239 -9.13 -11.08 11.49
C SER A 239 -8.17 -12.08 12.10
N THR A 240 -8.68 -13.29 12.35
CA THR A 240 -7.87 -14.50 12.54
C THR A 240 -8.26 -15.54 11.52
N THR A 241 -7.36 -16.45 11.22
CA THR A 241 -7.67 -17.59 10.36
C THR A 241 -8.02 -18.78 11.22
N LEU A 242 -9.22 -19.31 11.02
CA LEU A 242 -9.65 -20.59 11.58
C LEU A 242 -9.58 -21.61 10.46
N SER A 243 -8.80 -22.65 10.65
CA SER A 243 -8.65 -23.73 9.66
C SER A 243 -9.18 -25.03 10.24
N THR A 244 -10.03 -25.70 9.50
CA THR A 244 -10.46 -27.06 9.82
C THR A 244 -9.88 -27.97 8.75
N PRO A 245 -8.91 -28.83 9.09
CA PRO A 245 -8.50 -29.88 8.16
C PRO A 245 -9.65 -30.88 8.02
N GLU A 246 -9.98 -31.23 6.81
CA GLU A 246 -10.99 -32.22 6.48
C GLU A 246 -10.41 -33.15 5.42
N GLU A 247 -10.47 -34.44 5.67
CA GLU A 247 -10.10 -35.45 4.69
C GLU A 247 -11.35 -35.87 3.92
N ILE A 248 -11.42 -35.53 2.62
CA ILE A 248 -12.50 -35.90 1.74
C ILE A 248 -11.93 -36.79 0.64
N HIS A 249 -12.36 -38.05 0.59
CA HIS A 249 -11.93 -39.05 -0.41
C HIS A 249 -10.40 -39.20 -0.54
N GLY A 250 -9.67 -39.22 0.60
CA GLY A 250 -8.21 -39.39 0.60
C GLY A 250 -7.43 -38.14 0.16
N THR A 251 -8.11 -37.00 0.02
CA THR A 251 -7.46 -35.73 -0.25
C THR A 251 -7.61 -34.81 0.95
N GLU A 252 -6.50 -34.32 1.50
CA GLU A 252 -6.55 -33.29 2.53
C GLU A 252 -7.09 -31.99 1.95
N ARG A 253 -8.20 -31.54 2.49
CA ARG A 253 -8.77 -30.22 2.22
C ARG A 253 -8.83 -29.43 3.51
N ALA A 254 -8.63 -28.12 3.42
CA ALA A 254 -8.80 -27.24 4.55
C ALA A 254 -9.81 -26.14 4.22
N TRP A 255 -10.81 -26.00 5.09
CA TRP A 255 -11.67 -24.83 5.10
C TRP A 255 -10.99 -23.73 5.90
N HIS A 256 -10.86 -22.55 5.32
CA HIS A 256 -10.33 -21.38 6.00
C HIS A 256 -11.44 -20.35 6.19
N LEU A 257 -11.78 -20.12 7.47
CA LEU A 257 -12.69 -19.05 7.85
C LEU A 257 -11.84 -17.88 8.40
N ILE A 258 -12.06 -16.68 7.88
CA ILE A 258 -11.30 -15.47 8.27
C ILE A 258 -12.25 -14.42 8.84
N PRO A 259 -12.82 -14.64 10.06
CA PRO A 259 -13.72 -13.70 10.70
C PRO A 259 -12.99 -12.45 11.18
N MET A 260 -13.62 -11.28 11.04
CA MET A 260 -13.21 -10.05 11.71
C MET A 260 -13.63 -10.12 13.18
N ILE A 261 -12.67 -10.20 14.09
CA ILE A 261 -12.93 -10.48 15.51
C ILE A 261 -12.44 -9.42 16.47
N TYR A 262 -11.57 -8.50 16.01
CA TYR A 262 -11.02 -7.43 16.84
C TYR A 262 -11.24 -6.07 16.20
N LYS A 263 -11.53 -5.07 17.02
CA LYS A 263 -11.30 -3.67 16.72
C LYS A 263 -9.86 -3.29 17.10
N ILE A 264 -9.26 -2.39 16.34
CA ILE A 264 -7.84 -2.01 16.50
C ILE A 264 -7.74 -0.58 17.02
N TYR A 265 -6.97 -0.42 18.09
CA TYR A 265 -6.67 0.87 18.71
C TYR A 265 -5.15 1.01 18.89
N ASN A 266 -4.65 2.24 18.98
CA ASN A 266 -3.26 2.51 19.34
C ASN A 266 -3.09 2.55 20.89
N LYS A 267 -1.87 2.81 21.35
CA LYS A 267 -1.55 2.93 22.77
C LYS A 267 -2.47 3.89 23.54
N MET A 268 -2.88 4.99 22.91
CA MET A 268 -3.75 6.02 23.51
C MET A 268 -5.24 5.68 23.44
N GLY A 269 -5.60 4.50 22.92
CA GLY A 269 -6.99 4.10 22.71
C GLY A 269 -7.65 4.79 21.51
N GLN A 270 -6.88 5.37 20.62
CA GLN A 270 -7.39 5.96 19.38
C GLN A 270 -7.55 4.86 18.32
N GLY A 271 -8.72 4.80 17.73
CA GLY A 271 -9.14 3.84 16.71
C GLY A 271 -10.40 4.35 16.02
N ASP A 272 -11.35 3.44 15.73
CA ASP A 272 -12.65 3.77 15.13
C ASP A 272 -12.53 4.54 13.80
N TYR A 273 -11.48 4.25 13.04
CA TYR A 273 -11.27 4.83 11.72
C TYR A 273 -11.94 4.01 10.59
N SER A 274 -13.10 3.41 10.87
CA SER A 274 -13.86 2.64 9.85
C SER A 274 -14.28 3.47 8.62
N ASN A 275 -14.23 4.80 8.73
CA ASN A 275 -14.40 5.72 7.62
C ASN A 275 -13.08 6.26 7.06
N GLY A 276 -11.94 5.65 7.41
CA GLY A 276 -10.59 6.07 7.05
C GLY A 276 -9.98 7.10 7.99
N ILE A 277 -8.65 7.10 8.06
CA ILE A 277 -7.87 8.10 8.79
C ILE A 277 -7.81 9.36 7.93
N THR A 278 -8.20 10.49 8.50
CA THR A 278 -8.22 11.77 7.80
C THR A 278 -6.80 12.35 7.77
N PRO A 279 -6.28 12.79 6.60
CA PRO A 279 -4.94 13.33 6.50
C PRO A 279 -4.82 14.68 7.23
N SER A 280 -3.61 14.95 7.74
CA SER A 280 -3.25 16.24 8.33
C SER A 280 -3.28 17.36 7.28
N ILE A 281 -2.89 17.03 6.05
CA ILE A 281 -2.87 17.93 4.89
C ILE A 281 -3.59 17.24 3.75
N LYS A 282 -4.78 17.77 3.41
CA LYS A 282 -5.59 17.22 2.32
C LYS A 282 -5.13 17.78 0.98
N ILE A 283 -4.67 16.90 0.09
CA ILE A 283 -4.25 17.22 -1.29
C ILE A 283 -4.86 16.18 -2.23
N ASP A 284 -5.47 16.62 -3.30
CA ASP A 284 -5.91 15.74 -4.38
C ASP A 284 -4.73 15.39 -5.28
N GLU A 285 -4.39 14.10 -5.35
CA GLU A 285 -3.33 13.57 -6.21
C GLU A 285 -3.57 13.89 -7.69
N PHE A 286 -4.84 13.96 -8.09
CA PHE A 286 -5.26 14.12 -9.48
C PHE A 286 -5.55 15.57 -9.88
N ALA A 287 -5.28 16.52 -8.98
CA ALA A 287 -5.50 17.94 -9.27
C ALA A 287 -4.66 18.47 -10.44
N PHE A 288 -3.54 17.80 -10.74
CA PHE A 288 -2.63 18.19 -11.82
C PHE A 288 -2.31 16.97 -12.70
N LEU A 289 -2.67 17.07 -13.96
CA LEU A 289 -2.40 16.05 -14.97
C LEU A 289 -1.42 16.58 -16.03
N PRO A 290 -0.59 15.74 -16.64
CA PRO A 290 -0.44 14.29 -16.39
C PRO A 290 0.23 13.98 -15.06
N LEU A 291 -0.03 12.80 -14.50
CA LEU A 291 0.59 12.36 -13.26
C LEU A 291 2.11 12.22 -13.43
N PRO A 292 2.93 12.82 -12.55
CA PRO A 292 4.37 12.62 -12.58
C PRO A 292 4.76 11.17 -12.22
N PRO A 293 5.97 10.72 -12.58
CA PRO A 293 6.50 9.44 -12.10
C PRO A 293 6.50 9.34 -10.57
N ILE A 294 6.45 8.10 -10.06
CA ILE A 294 6.54 7.86 -8.61
C ILE A 294 7.85 8.43 -8.05
N GLY A 295 7.74 9.21 -6.97
CA GLY A 295 8.88 9.86 -6.31
C GLY A 295 9.45 11.07 -7.07
N ASP A 296 8.74 11.62 -8.03
CA ASP A 296 9.10 12.88 -8.68
C ASP A 296 8.69 14.07 -7.80
N THR A 297 9.55 15.05 -7.64
CA THR A 297 9.29 16.23 -6.81
C THR A 297 8.19 17.16 -7.38
N ARG A 298 7.79 16.95 -8.63
CA ARG A 298 6.62 17.61 -9.25
C ARG A 298 5.30 17.00 -8.80
N ASP A 299 5.31 15.81 -8.17
CA ASP A 299 4.10 15.22 -7.59
C ASP A 299 3.48 16.17 -6.55
N PRO A 300 2.17 16.47 -6.62
CA PRO A 300 1.56 17.49 -5.77
C PRO A 300 1.68 17.16 -4.26
N LEU A 301 1.63 15.88 -3.89
CA LEU A 301 1.77 15.47 -2.48
C LEU A 301 3.21 15.64 -2.00
N ILE A 302 4.19 15.20 -2.81
CA ILE A 302 5.61 15.34 -2.49
C ILE A 302 6.01 16.81 -2.40
N ARG A 303 5.55 17.64 -3.36
CA ARG A 303 5.79 19.08 -3.37
C ARG A 303 5.27 19.75 -2.10
N GLU A 304 4.08 19.38 -1.64
CA GLU A 304 3.51 19.93 -0.41
C GLU A 304 4.30 19.50 0.84
N VAL A 305 4.78 18.24 0.90
CA VAL A 305 5.68 17.82 1.97
C VAL A 305 6.97 18.65 1.96
N LEU A 306 7.61 18.80 0.81
CA LEU A 306 8.84 19.60 0.68
C LEU A 306 8.62 21.05 1.09
N ARG A 307 7.48 21.65 0.73
CA ARG A 307 7.07 22.98 1.18
C ARG A 307 6.93 23.03 2.71
N THR A 308 6.24 22.05 3.30
CA THR A 308 6.05 21.97 4.76
C THR A 308 7.36 21.80 5.52
N ILE A 309 8.32 21.06 4.95
CA ILE A 309 9.68 20.90 5.52
C ILE A 309 10.45 22.23 5.49
N SER A 310 10.34 22.97 4.37
CA SER A 310 11.06 24.24 4.17
C SER A 310 10.50 25.38 5.04
N ASP A 311 9.20 25.40 5.28
CA ASP A 311 8.52 26.39 6.10
C ASP A 311 8.65 26.08 7.60
N LYS A 312 9.77 26.46 8.22
CA LYS A 312 10.06 26.23 9.65
C LYS A 312 9.02 26.81 10.63
N ASN A 313 8.13 27.67 10.17
CA ASN A 313 7.09 28.34 10.98
C ASN A 313 5.67 27.80 10.75
N THR A 314 5.47 26.83 9.88
CA THR A 314 4.12 26.33 9.62
C THR A 314 3.73 25.31 10.69
N ARG A 315 2.98 25.74 11.70
CA ARG A 315 2.03 24.84 12.38
C ARG A 315 1.15 24.29 11.25
N VAL A 316 1.11 22.96 11.10
CA VAL A 316 0.25 22.27 10.17
C VAL A 316 -1.19 22.76 10.42
N LYS A 317 -1.59 23.80 9.71
CA LYS A 317 -2.95 24.33 9.70
C LYS A 317 -3.42 24.31 8.26
N GLY A 318 -4.35 23.42 8.00
CA GLY A 318 -5.38 23.70 7.05
C GLY A 318 -5.32 23.06 5.70
N THR A 319 -6.48 22.69 5.37
CA THR A 319 -7.03 22.33 4.08
C THR A 319 -6.63 23.32 3.00
N VAL A 320 -5.80 22.89 2.06
CA VAL A 320 -5.72 23.60 0.78
C VAL A 320 -6.99 23.24 0.03
N ASN A 321 -7.95 24.15 -0.01
CA ASN A 321 -9.18 24.02 -0.79
C ASN A 321 -8.81 24.08 -2.27
N THR A 322 -8.67 22.95 -2.91
CA THR A 322 -8.73 22.85 -4.37
C THR A 322 -10.21 22.78 -4.74
N THR A 323 -10.70 23.84 -5.33
CA THR A 323 -12.07 23.99 -5.82
C THR A 323 -12.26 23.28 -7.14
N GLU A 324 -12.30 21.94 -7.13
CA GLU A 324 -13.03 21.16 -8.13
C GLU A 324 -13.22 19.75 -7.53
N LYS A 325 -14.48 19.38 -7.36
CA LYS A 325 -14.84 18.04 -6.90
C LYS A 325 -14.58 17.07 -8.04
N THR A 326 -13.41 16.44 -8.04
CA THR A 326 -13.16 15.28 -8.86
C THR A 326 -13.83 14.09 -8.15
N ASN A 327 -14.92 13.60 -8.69
CA ASN A 327 -15.51 12.35 -8.21
C ASN A 327 -14.59 11.21 -8.65
N ILE A 328 -13.78 10.72 -7.72
CA ILE A 328 -12.92 9.56 -7.97
C ILE A 328 -13.80 8.33 -7.84
N LEU A 329 -14.13 7.72 -8.95
CA LEU A 329 -14.67 6.37 -8.98
C LEU A 329 -13.50 5.38 -8.94
N SER A 330 -12.81 5.32 -7.80
CA SER A 330 -11.95 4.17 -7.51
C SER A 330 -12.86 2.95 -7.36
N PRO A 331 -12.58 1.82 -8.00
CA PRO A 331 -13.20 0.57 -7.57
C PRO A 331 -12.81 0.41 -6.11
N LYS A 332 -13.77 0.57 -5.20
CA LYS A 332 -13.56 0.28 -3.78
C LYS A 332 -13.04 -1.15 -3.75
N TYR A 333 -11.80 -1.31 -3.38
CA TYR A 333 -11.18 -2.61 -3.16
C TYR A 333 -11.93 -3.23 -1.97
N ARG A 334 -13.00 -3.95 -2.25
CA ARG A 334 -13.66 -4.78 -1.24
C ARG A 334 -12.71 -5.93 -1.00
N GLY A 335 -11.98 -5.83 0.10
CA GLY A 335 -11.16 -6.85 0.70
C GLY A 335 -10.32 -7.64 -0.30
N SER A 336 -9.03 -7.75 -0.10
CA SER A 336 -8.21 -8.76 -0.75
C SER A 336 -8.76 -10.16 -0.40
N THR A 337 -9.74 -10.61 -1.12
CA THR A 337 -9.84 -12.02 -1.42
C THR A 337 -8.67 -12.25 -2.35
N TYR A 338 -7.58 -12.77 -1.82
CA TYR A 338 -6.71 -13.61 -2.61
C TYR A 338 -7.63 -14.74 -3.09
N GLN A 339 -8.23 -14.60 -4.27
CA GLN A 339 -8.70 -15.76 -4.99
C GLN A 339 -7.40 -16.45 -5.44
N VAL A 340 -6.92 -17.35 -4.59
CA VAL A 340 -6.11 -18.46 -5.05
C VAL A 340 -7.07 -19.23 -5.94
N ILE A 341 -6.99 -18.99 -7.25
CA ILE A 341 -7.61 -19.89 -8.23
C ILE A 341 -6.80 -21.17 -8.08
N PRO A 342 -7.38 -22.28 -7.62
CA PRO A 342 -6.66 -23.54 -7.58
C PRO A 342 -6.33 -23.87 -9.05
N ILE A 343 -5.04 -23.91 -9.36
CA ILE A 343 -4.58 -24.53 -10.59
C ILE A 343 -4.77 -26.03 -10.35
N GLU A 344 -5.78 -26.62 -10.97
CA GLU A 344 -5.83 -28.07 -11.14
C GLU A 344 -4.62 -28.47 -11.99
N VAL A 345 -3.55 -28.88 -11.32
CA VAL A 345 -2.47 -29.61 -11.97
C VAL A 345 -3.06 -30.97 -12.32
N SER A 346 -3.45 -31.16 -13.57
CA SER A 346 -3.77 -32.47 -14.12
C SER A 346 -2.53 -33.34 -13.91
N LYS A 347 -2.64 -34.33 -13.00
CA LYS A 347 -1.68 -35.42 -12.94
C LYS A 347 -1.87 -36.19 -14.24
N GLU A 348 -0.93 -36.02 -15.19
CA GLU A 348 -0.77 -36.95 -16.29
C GLU A 348 -0.52 -38.35 -15.70
N ASP A 349 -1.39 -39.26 -16.06
CA ASP A 349 -1.26 -40.67 -15.82
C ASP A 349 0.10 -41.17 -16.30
N LYS A 350 0.96 -41.55 -15.36
CA LYS A 350 2.04 -42.50 -15.63
C LYS A 350 1.52 -43.91 -15.42
N THR A 351 0.75 -44.39 -16.38
CA THR A 351 0.61 -45.81 -16.64
C THR A 351 1.57 -46.21 -17.77
N GLU A 352 2.28 -47.33 -17.53
CA GLU A 352 3.10 -48.10 -18.47
C GLU A 352 4.60 -47.71 -18.51
N LYS A 353 5.53 -48.61 -18.08
CA LYS A 353 5.69 -50.07 -18.11
C LYS A 353 6.65 -50.49 -16.98
#